data_156defb67b5b966de8645b5a35749a87
#
_entry.id   156defb67b5b966de8645b5a35749a87
#
_cell.length_a   1.000
_cell.length_b   1.000
_cell.length_c   1.000
_cell.angle_alpha   90.00
_cell.angle_beta   90.00
_cell.angle_gamma   90.00
#
_symmetry.space_group_name_H-M   'P 1'
#
loop_
_entity.id
_entity.type
_entity.pdbx_description
1 polymer ?
#
loop_
_entity_poly.entity_id
_entity_poly.type
_entity_poly.pdbx_seq_one_letter_code
_entity_poly.pdbx_strand_id
1 'polypeptide(L)'
;MTINLQNVKLFLYDKLVEAALYYGVFPEVEGGILPQNPKDLRLRCAFRNFEITPASDSENVLSGTVMAEVLYKPGKFEAADFLMDQIIKVFSPGNGEIRNKACRILTSSATLLEQKPEGNYIRAGVKLEITVWGVHEH
;
A
#
# COMPACT_ATOMS: atom_id res chain seq x y z
N MET A 1 -23.91 -1.79 -3.00
CA MET A 1 -22.85 -0.89 -3.50
C MET A 1 -21.81 -1.71 -4.23
N THR A 2 -21.43 -1.26 -5.40
CA THR A 2 -20.34 -1.87 -6.15
C THR A 2 -19.00 -1.25 -5.71
N ILE A 3 -17.93 -2.03 -5.79
CA ILE A 3 -16.59 -1.52 -5.52
C ILE A 3 -16.23 -0.53 -6.62
N ASN A 4 -15.82 0.65 -6.21
CA ASN A 4 -15.29 1.66 -7.10
C ASN A 4 -13.76 1.60 -7.01
N LEU A 5 -13.09 1.27 -8.11
CA LEU A 5 -11.64 1.11 -8.15
C LEU A 5 -10.90 2.37 -7.69
N GLN A 6 -11.39 3.54 -8.08
CA GLN A 6 -10.78 4.81 -7.67
C GLN A 6 -10.84 4.99 -6.15
N ASN A 7 -12.00 4.71 -5.54
CA ASN A 7 -12.15 4.81 -4.09
C ASN A 7 -11.24 3.82 -3.35
N VAL A 8 -11.09 2.62 -3.88
CA VAL A 8 -10.17 1.62 -3.30
C VAL A 8 -8.73 2.12 -3.36
N LYS A 9 -8.29 2.63 -4.51
CA LYS A 9 -6.93 3.16 -4.66
C LYS A 9 -6.68 4.34 -3.73
N LEU A 10 -7.64 5.25 -3.60
CA LEU A 10 -7.53 6.37 -2.66
C LEU A 10 -7.43 5.89 -1.22
N PHE A 11 -8.21 4.90 -0.85
CA PHE A 11 -8.15 4.33 0.49
C PHE A 11 -6.78 3.68 0.77
N LEU A 12 -6.27 2.92 -0.18
CA LEU A 12 -4.94 2.30 -0.05
C LEU A 12 -3.85 3.37 0.03
N TYR A 13 -3.95 4.41 -0.77
CA TYR A 13 -3.03 5.54 -0.74
C TYR A 13 -3.05 6.21 0.64
N ASP A 14 -4.23 6.49 1.20
CA ASP A 14 -4.37 7.11 2.51
C ASP A 14 -3.74 6.26 3.61
N LYS A 15 -3.84 4.95 3.52
CA LYS A 15 -3.17 4.03 4.45
C LYS A 15 -1.66 4.10 4.35
N LEU A 16 -1.13 4.23 3.15
CA LEU A 16 0.30 4.40 2.94
C LEU A 16 0.78 5.77 3.47
N VAL A 17 0.00 6.83 3.27
CA VAL A 17 0.28 8.15 3.85
C VAL A 17 0.33 8.05 5.38
N GLU A 18 -0.65 7.39 5.99
CA GLU A 18 -0.68 7.18 7.44
C GLU A 18 0.59 6.49 7.94
N ALA A 19 1.02 5.43 7.24
CA ALA A 19 2.24 4.69 7.59
C ALA A 19 3.50 5.55 7.51
N ALA A 20 3.56 6.47 6.56
CA ALA A 20 4.75 7.27 6.28
C ALA A 20 4.75 8.64 6.97
N LEU A 21 3.69 8.98 7.69
CA LEU A 21 3.47 10.32 8.24
C LEU A 21 4.60 10.79 9.17
N TYR A 22 5.15 9.89 9.96
CA TYR A 22 6.22 10.22 10.91
C TYR A 22 7.43 10.88 10.25
N TYR A 23 7.77 10.45 9.03
CA TYR A 23 8.92 10.98 8.30
C TYR A 23 8.54 12.07 7.29
N GLY A 24 7.28 12.45 7.20
CA GLY A 24 6.82 13.40 6.19
C GLY A 24 6.99 12.90 4.76
N VAL A 25 7.08 11.59 4.58
CA VAL A 25 7.22 10.96 3.28
C VAL A 25 5.83 10.72 2.69
N PHE A 26 5.64 11.05 1.43
CA PHE A 26 4.38 10.80 0.73
C PHE A 26 4.58 9.74 -0.35
N PRO A 27 3.62 8.82 -0.51
CA PRO A 27 3.72 7.80 -1.54
C PRO A 27 3.77 8.39 -2.95
N GLU A 28 4.74 7.94 -3.73
CA GLU A 28 4.86 8.27 -5.16
C GLU A 28 4.14 7.16 -5.93
N VAL A 29 2.93 7.45 -6.36
CA VAL A 29 2.11 6.46 -7.08
C VAL A 29 2.47 6.47 -8.55
N GLU A 30 2.61 5.27 -9.13
CA GLU A 30 2.86 5.11 -10.56
C GLU A 30 1.78 5.82 -11.38
N GLY A 31 2.19 6.72 -12.27
CA GLY A 31 1.28 7.51 -13.09
C GLY A 31 0.65 8.71 -12.39
N GLY A 32 0.95 8.94 -11.11
CA GLY A 32 0.44 10.07 -10.35
C GLY A 32 1.38 11.27 -10.33
N ILE A 33 0.95 12.33 -9.63
CA ILE A 33 1.80 13.50 -9.39
C ILE A 33 2.85 13.11 -8.34
N LEU A 34 4.13 13.38 -8.63
CA LEU A 34 5.21 13.07 -7.72
C LEU A 34 5.34 14.16 -6.65
N PRO A 35 5.18 13.82 -5.36
CA PRO A 35 5.40 14.77 -4.28
C PRO A 35 6.89 15.05 -4.09
N GLN A 36 7.20 16.15 -3.41
CA GLN A 36 8.56 16.42 -2.96
C GLN A 36 8.82 15.67 -1.65
N ASN A 37 9.55 14.58 -1.76
CA ASN A 37 9.95 13.79 -0.59
C ASN A 37 11.33 14.23 -0.10
N PRO A 38 11.67 13.93 1.18
CA PRO A 38 13.03 14.10 1.67
C PRO A 38 14.03 13.39 0.75
N LYS A 39 15.20 13.98 0.56
CA LYS A 39 16.22 13.41 -0.35
C LYS A 39 16.73 12.05 0.07
N ASP A 40 16.65 11.75 1.37
CA ASP A 40 17.26 10.53 1.94
C ASP A 40 16.30 9.36 2.01
N LEU A 41 15.01 9.61 1.87
CA LEU A 41 13.97 8.59 2.04
C LEU A 41 12.80 8.87 1.11
N ARG A 42 12.43 7.86 0.32
CA ARG A 42 11.29 7.94 -0.60
C ARG A 42 10.44 6.69 -0.48
N LEU A 43 9.15 6.84 -0.66
CA LEU A 43 8.21 5.72 -0.74
C LEU A 43 7.55 5.73 -2.12
N ARG A 44 7.76 4.66 -2.86
CA ARG A 44 7.20 4.48 -4.19
C ARG A 44 6.22 3.33 -4.15
N CYS A 45 5.02 3.50 -4.69
CA CYS A 45 4.02 2.44 -4.64
C CYS A 45 3.36 2.21 -5.99
N ALA A 46 2.89 0.98 -6.18
CA ALA A 46 2.14 0.58 -7.35
C ALA A 46 1.05 -0.40 -6.93
N PHE A 47 -0.09 -0.31 -7.61
CA PHE A 47 -1.22 -1.21 -7.44
C PHE A 47 -1.29 -2.11 -8.67
N ARG A 48 -1.12 -3.43 -8.48
CA ARG A 48 -0.91 -4.38 -9.57
C ARG A 48 -1.94 -5.50 -9.53
N ASN A 49 -2.23 -6.04 -10.71
CA ASN A 49 -3.00 -7.28 -10.84
C ASN A 49 -4.38 -7.19 -10.19
N PHE A 50 -5.01 -6.01 -10.24
CA PHE A 50 -6.32 -5.83 -9.67
C PHE A 50 -7.37 -6.52 -10.54
N GLU A 51 -8.13 -7.41 -9.92
CA GLU A 51 -9.18 -8.17 -10.57
C GLU A 51 -10.45 -8.05 -9.75
N ILE A 52 -11.55 -7.73 -10.41
CA ILE A 52 -12.87 -7.63 -9.78
C ILE A 52 -13.67 -8.84 -10.17
N THR A 53 -14.17 -9.57 -9.18
CA THR A 53 -14.98 -10.77 -9.35
C THR A 53 -16.32 -10.59 -8.65
N PRO A 54 -17.45 -10.87 -9.29
CA PRO A 54 -18.73 -10.89 -8.60
C PRO A 54 -18.73 -11.98 -7.53
N ALA A 55 -19.12 -11.61 -6.30
CA ALA A 55 -19.21 -12.55 -5.18
C ALA A 55 -20.66 -12.88 -4.84
N SER A 56 -21.58 -11.97 -5.14
CA SER A 56 -23.03 -12.14 -4.97
C SER A 56 -23.75 -11.18 -5.89
N ASP A 57 -25.08 -11.20 -5.89
CA ASP A 57 -25.89 -10.32 -6.73
C ASP A 57 -25.62 -8.82 -6.51
N SER A 58 -25.06 -8.47 -5.37
CA SER A 58 -24.90 -7.09 -4.95
C SER A 58 -23.50 -6.75 -4.44
N GLU A 59 -22.59 -7.73 -4.43
CA GLU A 59 -21.21 -7.53 -3.98
C GLU A 59 -20.21 -7.94 -5.04
N ASN A 60 -19.15 -7.15 -5.13
CA ASN A 60 -17.96 -7.52 -5.87
C ASN A 60 -16.80 -7.70 -4.91
N VAL A 61 -15.87 -8.56 -5.28
CA VAL A 61 -14.61 -8.74 -4.57
C VAL A 61 -13.49 -8.29 -5.49
N LEU A 62 -12.64 -7.42 -4.98
CA LEU A 62 -11.43 -7.02 -5.69
C LEU A 62 -10.24 -7.67 -5.02
N SER A 63 -9.41 -8.35 -5.78
CA SER A 63 -8.13 -8.86 -5.32
C SER A 63 -7.01 -8.17 -6.07
N GLY A 64 -5.86 -8.05 -5.43
CA GLY A 64 -4.74 -7.39 -6.07
C GLY A 64 -3.51 -7.32 -5.19
N THR A 65 -2.51 -6.65 -5.70
CA THR A 65 -1.21 -6.51 -5.06
C THR A 65 -0.88 -5.04 -4.86
N VAL A 66 -0.46 -4.71 -3.64
CA VAL A 66 0.12 -3.41 -3.32
C VAL A 66 1.63 -3.59 -3.21
N MET A 67 2.38 -2.91 -4.07
CA MET A 67 3.84 -2.87 -4.01
C MET A 67 4.24 -1.57 -3.33
N ALA A 68 4.95 -1.67 -2.22
CA ALA A 68 5.49 -0.50 -1.52
C ALA A 68 7.00 -0.61 -1.49
N GLU A 69 7.68 0.23 -2.25
CA GLU A 69 9.13 0.26 -2.32
C GLU A 69 9.67 1.46 -1.55
N VAL A 70 10.63 1.19 -0.67
CA VAL A 70 11.30 2.21 0.12
C VAL A 70 12.70 2.40 -0.45
N LEU A 71 12.96 3.63 -0.92
CA LEU A 71 14.29 4.00 -1.42
C LEU A 71 14.97 4.87 -0.38
N TYR A 72 16.15 4.48 0.03
CA TYR A 72 16.89 5.20 1.06
C TYR A 72 18.37 5.35 0.72
N LYS A 73 18.95 6.44 1.18
CA LYS A 73 20.39 6.68 1.07
C LYS A 73 21.14 5.78 2.05
N PRO A 74 22.38 5.35 1.72
CA PRO A 74 23.21 4.65 2.67
C PRO A 74 23.32 5.42 3.99
N GLY A 75 23.16 4.71 5.11
CA GLY A 75 23.12 5.31 6.44
C GLY A 75 21.72 5.58 6.96
N LYS A 76 20.70 5.44 6.13
CA LYS A 76 19.28 5.66 6.52
C LYS A 76 18.49 4.35 6.64
N PHE A 77 19.15 3.24 6.84
CA PHE A 77 18.49 1.93 6.89
C PHE A 77 17.50 1.81 8.05
N GLU A 78 17.78 2.44 9.20
CA GLU A 78 16.86 2.39 10.34
C GLU A 78 15.53 3.07 10.03
N ALA A 79 15.59 4.22 9.37
CA ALA A 79 14.38 4.92 8.92
C ALA A 79 13.60 4.10 7.91
N ALA A 80 14.30 3.46 6.97
CA ALA A 80 13.67 2.60 5.97
C ALA A 80 13.01 1.38 6.62
N ASP A 81 13.68 0.72 7.55
CA ASP A 81 13.13 -0.43 8.28
C ASP A 81 11.91 -0.04 9.10
N PHE A 82 11.96 1.11 9.77
CA PHE A 82 10.83 1.62 10.53
C PHE A 82 9.62 1.90 9.61
N LEU A 83 9.88 2.51 8.45
CA LEU A 83 8.82 2.80 7.48
C LEU A 83 8.17 1.51 6.97
N MET A 84 8.97 0.50 6.64
CA MET A 84 8.43 -0.80 6.23
C MET A 84 7.60 -1.45 7.33
N ASP A 85 8.04 -1.38 8.59
CA ASP A 85 7.27 -1.88 9.72
C ASP A 85 5.92 -1.16 9.86
N GLN A 86 5.88 0.14 9.65
CA GLN A 86 4.63 0.90 9.71
C GLN A 86 3.69 0.49 8.58
N ILE A 87 4.21 0.27 7.38
CA ILE A 87 3.41 -0.19 6.25
C ILE A 87 2.81 -1.57 6.56
N ILE A 88 3.59 -2.49 7.08
CA ILE A 88 3.11 -3.82 7.45
C ILE A 88 2.05 -3.73 8.54
N LYS A 89 2.25 -2.89 9.55
CA LYS A 89 1.27 -2.71 10.64
C LYS A 89 -0.06 -2.17 10.14
N VAL A 90 -0.03 -1.21 9.25
CA VAL A 90 -1.25 -0.61 8.70
C VAL A 90 -2.05 -1.63 7.90
N PHE A 91 -1.37 -2.55 7.24
CA PHE A 91 -1.98 -3.60 6.43
C PHE A 91 -1.94 -4.98 7.07
N SER A 92 -1.72 -5.12 8.33
CA SER A 92 -1.58 -6.35 9.13
C SER A 92 -2.05 -7.64 8.45
N PRO A 93 -1.15 -8.47 7.90
CA PRO A 93 -1.58 -9.67 7.18
C PRO A 93 -2.22 -10.70 8.11
N GLY A 94 -3.33 -11.29 7.67
CA GLY A 94 -3.99 -12.41 8.34
C GLY A 94 -4.83 -12.08 9.56
N ASN A 95 -4.70 -10.91 10.17
CA ASN A 95 -5.30 -10.62 11.49
C ASN A 95 -6.23 -9.42 11.50
N GLY A 96 -6.44 -8.76 10.41
CA GLY A 96 -7.19 -7.55 10.46
C GLY A 96 -7.98 -7.26 9.21
N GLU A 97 -9.16 -6.76 9.46
CA GLU A 97 -9.93 -6.09 8.44
C GLU A 97 -9.77 -4.60 8.64
N ILE A 98 -9.36 -3.93 7.58
CA ILE A 98 -9.33 -2.47 7.57
C ILE A 98 -10.65 -2.02 6.95
N ARG A 99 -11.37 -1.15 7.63
CA ARG A 99 -12.68 -0.70 7.18
C ARG A 99 -12.69 0.79 6.92
N ASN A 100 -13.39 1.16 5.86
CA ASN A 100 -13.82 2.53 5.64
C ASN A 100 -15.31 2.51 5.29
N LYS A 101 -15.87 3.67 4.91
CA LYS A 101 -17.29 3.77 4.60
C LYS A 101 -17.73 2.92 3.39
N ALA A 102 -16.80 2.56 2.50
CA ALA A 102 -17.12 1.93 1.23
C ALA A 102 -16.65 0.49 1.10
N CYS A 103 -15.66 0.06 1.88
CA CYS A 103 -15.09 -1.27 1.68
C CYS A 103 -14.41 -1.81 2.93
N ARG A 104 -14.16 -3.12 2.89
CA ARG A 104 -13.37 -3.85 3.89
C ARG A 104 -12.16 -4.44 3.19
N ILE A 105 -11.01 -4.40 3.83
CA ILE A 105 -9.77 -4.90 3.25
C ILE A 105 -9.17 -5.97 4.17
N LEU A 106 -8.78 -7.08 3.57
CA LEU A 106 -8.01 -8.12 4.23
C LEU A 106 -6.68 -8.29 3.49
N THR A 107 -5.60 -8.23 4.24
CA THR A 107 -4.27 -8.55 3.72
C THR A 107 -3.97 -10.01 4.02
N SER A 108 -3.79 -10.82 2.97
CA SER A 108 -3.53 -12.24 3.13
C SER A 108 -2.05 -12.55 3.31
N SER A 109 -1.17 -11.73 2.76
CA SER A 109 0.27 -11.91 2.93
C SER A 109 1.04 -10.61 2.77
N ALA A 110 2.21 -10.56 3.41
CA ALA A 110 3.19 -9.50 3.22
C ALA A 110 4.55 -10.17 2.97
N THR A 111 5.16 -9.87 1.85
CA THR A 111 6.45 -10.44 1.45
C THR A 111 7.47 -9.32 1.33
N LEU A 112 8.58 -9.45 2.05
CA LEU A 112 9.68 -8.48 1.93
C LEU A 112 10.38 -8.66 0.58
N LEU A 113 10.63 -7.55 -0.08
CA LEU A 113 11.37 -7.53 -1.34
C LEU A 113 12.87 -7.62 -1.08
N GLU A 114 13.58 -8.26 -2.00
CA GLU A 114 15.04 -8.29 -1.96
C GLU A 114 15.60 -6.87 -2.09
N GLN A 115 16.57 -6.52 -1.25
CA GLN A 115 17.23 -5.23 -1.34
C GLN A 115 18.15 -5.17 -2.56
N LYS A 116 18.08 -4.07 -3.30
CA LYS A 116 18.88 -3.85 -4.50
C LYS A 116 19.35 -2.40 -4.59
N PRO A 117 20.56 -2.16 -5.11
CA PRO A 117 20.97 -0.81 -5.46
C PRO A 117 20.09 -0.26 -6.57
N GLU A 118 19.73 1.02 -6.46
CA GLU A 118 19.00 1.74 -7.51
C GLU A 118 19.50 3.18 -7.55
N GLY A 119 20.42 3.46 -8.48
CA GLY A 119 21.09 4.76 -8.54
C GLY A 119 21.86 5.04 -7.25
N ASN A 120 21.57 6.18 -6.64
CA ASN A 120 22.18 6.57 -5.35
C ASN A 120 21.43 6.02 -4.13
N TYR A 121 20.40 5.23 -4.38
CA TYR A 121 19.56 4.68 -3.32
C TYR A 121 19.76 3.18 -3.19
N ILE A 122 19.33 2.66 -2.06
CA ILE A 122 19.06 1.24 -1.88
C ILE A 122 17.55 1.08 -1.89
N ARG A 123 17.05 0.15 -2.70
CA ARG A 123 15.63 -0.17 -2.76
C ARG A 123 15.34 -1.37 -1.88
N ALA A 124 14.49 -1.17 -0.88
CA ALA A 124 13.83 -2.22 -0.12
C ALA A 124 12.33 -2.14 -0.38
N GLY A 125 11.53 -2.95 0.27
CA GLY A 125 10.09 -2.82 0.16
C GLY A 125 9.33 -4.04 0.60
N VAL A 126 8.02 -3.96 0.42
CA VAL A 126 7.09 -5.03 0.77
C VAL A 126 6.02 -5.17 -0.31
N LYS A 127 5.67 -6.42 -0.59
CA LYS A 127 4.58 -6.79 -1.48
C LYS A 127 3.44 -7.30 -0.62
N LEU A 128 2.26 -6.69 -0.76
CA LEU A 128 1.07 -7.02 0.00
C LEU A 128 0.02 -7.62 -0.94
N GLU A 129 -0.47 -8.81 -0.62
CA GLU A 129 -1.60 -9.40 -1.33
C GLU A 129 -2.87 -9.04 -0.56
N ILE A 130 -3.80 -8.38 -1.22
CA ILE A 130 -5.02 -7.87 -0.59
C ILE A 130 -6.27 -8.39 -1.27
N THR A 131 -7.35 -8.43 -0.48
CA THR A 131 -8.71 -8.65 -0.95
C THR A 131 -9.60 -7.58 -0.37
N VAL A 132 -10.44 -6.98 -1.21
CA VAL A 132 -11.33 -5.88 -0.84
C VAL A 132 -12.76 -6.28 -1.16
N TRP A 133 -13.64 -6.11 -0.19
CA TRP A 133 -15.09 -6.32 -0.37
C TRP A 133 -15.82 -5.01 -0.35
N GLY A 134 -16.83 -4.88 -1.20
CA GLY A 134 -17.78 -3.79 -1.10
C GLY A 134 -18.64 -3.95 0.16
N VAL A 135 -18.89 -2.86 0.84
CA VAL A 135 -19.77 -2.82 2.00
C VAL A 135 -21.12 -2.27 1.56
N HIS A 136 -22.19 -3.01 1.87
CA HIS A 136 -23.53 -2.54 1.56
C HIS A 136 -23.90 -1.37 2.44
N GLU A 137 -24.41 -0.33 1.81
CA GLU A 137 -25.11 0.74 2.50
C GLU A 137 -26.60 0.44 2.47
N HIS A 138 -27.17 0.39 3.62
CA HIS A 138 -28.61 0.23 3.79
C HIS A 138 -29.26 1.57 4.10
#